data_6b599cfb8681a3473718181e20bccc6e
#
_entry.id   6b599cfb8681a3473718181e20bccc6e
#
_cell.length_a   1.000
_cell.length_b   1.000
_cell.length_c   1.000
_cell.angle_alpha   90.00
_cell.angle_beta   90.00
_cell.angle_gamma   90.00
#
_symmetry.space_group_name_H-M   'P 1'
#
loop_
_entity.id
_entity.type
_entity.pdbx_description
1 polymer ?
#
loop_
_entity_poly.entity_id
_entity_poly.type
_entity_poly.pdbx_seq_one_letter_code
_entity_poly.pdbx_strand_id
1 'polypeptide(L)'
;MRPDGAVDHVHHRPTLPSTPSPGIVEFDAAAMAEAALGVARQALAAGGPVAAVGIANQRSSTIVWDRATGEPVGPGIGWQDLRTVGTCLMLRAQGIRLAPNASATKLAYLLDTYDYGRTRDLVFGTVDTWIVWRLTGGAAHVTDATNAGVTGLVHSDGSGWDPEILEVLRIPATMLPTIIDSSAEPGAAGWATALTTDPDGTGPDGPDGAGGAGAAGGSGGSRGAPPITGIAGDQQASLVGQGCTRPGLAKVTFGTGGMLDVCLDARPAFAYRGDGGCFPIAAWRRQGHVTWGIEAITLSAGTAVEWLRDDLGLIDTAAASEEVAARCSDSGGVYFVPALLGLGTPAWDFGARGTLLGLTRGSGRAEVVRAVLEGVAHRGADLLEAAETDAGLAVAALRVDGGMSANALFVQSLANACRRPIEVSPVLEATTLGAAYLAGMAVGTWADEDEVADAWKPRAIVEPTAELDRDRWRAAVDRARAWIPELSTLSF
;
A
#
# COMPACT_ATOMS: atom_id res chain seq x y z
N MET A 1 13.22 0.01 15.16
CA MET A 1 13.79 1.35 14.81
C MET A 1 14.14 2.09 16.07
N ARG A 2 15.23 2.83 16.08
CA ARG A 2 15.72 3.66 17.18
C ARG A 2 15.27 5.13 17.03
N PRO A 3 15.35 5.95 18.08
CA PRO A 3 15.00 7.38 17.98
C PRO A 3 15.83 8.16 16.95
N ASP A 4 17.07 7.71 16.65
CA ASP A 4 17.94 8.29 15.63
C ASP A 4 17.60 7.87 14.19
N GLY A 5 16.52 7.09 14.01
CA GLY A 5 16.07 6.57 12.72
C GLY A 5 16.76 5.28 12.25
N ALA A 6 17.74 4.76 13.01
CA ALA A 6 18.42 3.52 12.64
C ALA A 6 17.48 2.31 12.74
N VAL A 7 17.53 1.44 11.74
CA VAL A 7 16.76 0.18 11.69
C VAL A 7 17.68 -0.98 12.05
N ASP A 8 17.32 -1.74 13.06
CA ASP A 8 18.05 -2.91 13.53
C ASP A 8 17.15 -4.16 13.51
N HIS A 9 17.79 -5.32 13.54
CA HIS A 9 17.14 -6.63 13.72
C HIS A 9 16.01 -6.87 12.71
N VAL A 10 16.33 -6.71 11.42
CA VAL A 10 15.38 -6.94 10.32
C VAL A 10 15.21 -8.44 10.10
N HIS A 11 13.97 -8.92 10.16
CA HIS A 11 13.60 -10.30 9.93
C HIS A 11 12.54 -10.39 8.83
N HIS A 12 12.66 -11.39 7.96
CA HIS A 12 11.75 -11.63 6.86
C HIS A 12 11.20 -13.06 6.89
N ARG A 13 9.92 -13.17 6.57
CA ARG A 13 9.28 -14.44 6.29
C ARG A 13 8.32 -14.28 5.12
N PRO A 14 8.58 -14.90 3.95
CA PRO A 14 7.69 -14.83 2.80
C PRO A 14 6.31 -15.42 3.10
N THR A 15 5.26 -14.70 2.74
CA THR A 15 3.86 -15.13 2.78
C THR A 15 3.26 -14.82 1.41
N LEU A 16 3.43 -15.73 0.46
CA LEU A 16 2.94 -15.52 -0.90
C LEU A 16 1.46 -15.86 -1.01
N PRO A 17 0.68 -15.08 -1.74
CA PRO A 17 -0.70 -15.44 -2.07
C PRO A 17 -0.72 -16.64 -3.02
N SER A 18 -1.83 -17.35 -3.04
CA SER A 18 -2.15 -18.36 -4.05
C SER A 18 -3.01 -17.76 -5.15
N THR A 19 -2.82 -18.25 -6.38
CA THR A 19 -3.62 -17.86 -7.55
C THR A 19 -4.25 -19.10 -8.17
N PRO A 20 -5.32 -19.67 -7.56
CA PRO A 20 -5.90 -20.94 -7.98
C PRO A 20 -6.48 -20.89 -9.41
N SER A 21 -6.81 -19.71 -9.90
CA SER A 21 -7.18 -19.48 -11.30
C SER A 21 -6.93 -18.01 -11.69
N PRO A 22 -6.88 -17.68 -12.99
CA PRO A 22 -6.67 -16.30 -13.44
C PRO A 22 -7.65 -15.33 -12.81
N GLY A 23 -7.12 -14.24 -12.20
CA GLY A 23 -7.91 -13.21 -11.53
C GLY A 23 -8.40 -13.57 -10.12
N ILE A 24 -8.09 -14.76 -9.60
CA ILE A 24 -8.38 -15.17 -8.23
C ILE A 24 -7.10 -15.11 -7.42
N VAL A 25 -7.12 -14.35 -6.30
CA VAL A 25 -5.96 -14.16 -5.43
C VAL A 25 -6.38 -14.39 -3.98
N GLU A 26 -5.87 -15.44 -3.38
CA GLU A 26 -6.21 -15.87 -2.02
C GLU A 26 -4.96 -16.02 -1.16
N PHE A 27 -5.14 -15.92 0.15
CA PHE A 27 -4.08 -16.19 1.11
C PHE A 27 -4.62 -16.86 2.38
N ASP A 28 -3.75 -17.59 3.06
CA ASP A 28 -4.03 -18.14 4.39
C ASP A 28 -3.82 -17.05 5.44
N ALA A 29 -4.92 -16.54 6.00
CA ALA A 29 -4.87 -15.47 6.99
C ALA A 29 -4.20 -15.91 8.31
N ALA A 30 -4.39 -17.17 8.71
CA ALA A 30 -3.76 -17.70 9.93
C ALA A 30 -2.25 -17.81 9.76
N ALA A 31 -1.79 -18.40 8.64
CA ALA A 31 -0.37 -18.48 8.32
C ALA A 31 0.31 -17.11 8.19
N MET A 32 -0.39 -16.12 7.63
CA MET A 32 0.09 -14.74 7.56
C MET A 32 0.31 -14.16 8.96
N ALA A 33 -0.66 -14.30 9.87
CA ALA A 33 -0.53 -13.80 11.23
C ALA A 33 0.61 -14.51 11.97
N GLU A 34 0.72 -15.83 11.88
CA GLU A 34 1.81 -16.58 12.51
C GLU A 34 3.20 -16.15 11.99
N ALA A 35 3.28 -15.84 10.69
CA ALA A 35 4.51 -15.30 10.10
C ALA A 35 4.85 -13.93 10.70
N ALA A 36 3.88 -13.01 10.79
CA ALA A 36 4.06 -11.68 11.35
C ALA A 36 4.45 -11.73 12.85
N LEU A 37 3.74 -12.51 13.65
CA LEU A 37 4.05 -12.70 15.07
C LEU A 37 5.45 -13.33 15.24
N GLY A 38 5.79 -14.31 14.40
CA GLY A 38 7.07 -14.98 14.44
C GLY A 38 8.26 -14.05 14.22
N VAL A 39 8.20 -13.19 13.20
CA VAL A 39 9.28 -12.20 12.92
C VAL A 39 9.31 -11.10 13.98
N ALA A 40 8.15 -10.68 14.52
CA ALA A 40 8.09 -9.71 15.61
C ALA A 40 8.74 -10.24 16.90
N ARG A 41 8.46 -11.50 17.27
CA ARG A 41 9.11 -12.17 18.43
C ARG A 41 10.63 -12.28 18.23
N GLN A 42 11.09 -12.62 17.02
CA GLN A 42 12.53 -12.67 16.70
C GLN A 42 13.18 -11.28 16.87
N ALA A 43 12.53 -10.23 16.39
CA ALA A 43 13.03 -8.87 16.52
C ALA A 43 13.11 -8.43 18.00
N LEU A 44 12.11 -8.73 18.81
CA LEU A 44 12.12 -8.45 20.24
C LEU A 44 13.19 -9.25 21.00
N ALA A 45 13.36 -10.53 20.66
CA ALA A 45 14.39 -11.37 21.27
C ALA A 45 15.81 -10.85 20.96
N ALA A 46 16.04 -10.29 19.77
CA ALA A 46 17.31 -9.72 19.37
C ALA A 46 17.54 -8.30 19.88
N GLY A 47 16.49 -7.46 19.86
CA GLY A 47 16.57 -6.02 20.14
C GLY A 47 16.19 -5.60 21.56
N GLY A 48 15.53 -6.47 22.32
CA GLY A 48 15.01 -6.16 23.66
C GLY A 48 13.68 -5.39 23.63
N PRO A 49 13.26 -4.83 24.79
CA PRO A 49 11.98 -4.14 24.91
C PRO A 49 11.85 -2.95 23.97
N VAL A 50 10.65 -2.75 23.43
CA VAL A 50 10.31 -1.61 22.57
C VAL A 50 9.26 -0.71 23.22
N ALA A 51 9.27 0.58 22.88
CA ALA A 51 8.33 1.56 23.43
C ALA A 51 6.91 1.38 22.82
N ALA A 52 6.83 0.92 21.57
CA ALA A 52 5.58 0.76 20.85
C ALA A 52 5.74 -0.20 19.66
N VAL A 53 4.61 -0.64 19.09
CA VAL A 53 4.52 -1.43 17.87
C VAL A 53 3.82 -0.61 16.79
N GLY A 54 4.43 -0.58 15.59
CA GLY A 54 3.84 -0.05 14.38
C GLY A 54 3.52 -1.17 13.39
N ILE A 55 2.38 -1.07 12.70
CA ILE A 55 1.89 -2.03 11.71
C ILE A 55 1.70 -1.31 10.38
N ALA A 56 2.30 -1.85 9.33
CA ALA A 56 1.98 -1.47 7.96
C ALA A 56 1.58 -2.71 7.17
N ASN A 57 0.61 -2.57 6.28
CA ASN A 57 0.01 -3.71 5.60
C ASN A 57 -0.46 -3.39 4.19
N GLN A 58 -0.54 -4.41 3.34
CA GLN A 58 -1.25 -4.32 2.06
C GLN A 58 -2.71 -3.95 2.31
N ARG A 59 -3.19 -2.93 1.60
CA ARG A 59 -4.54 -2.38 1.77
C ARG A 59 -5.62 -3.29 1.15
N SER A 60 -6.88 -3.10 1.57
CA SER A 60 -8.09 -3.68 0.94
C SER A 60 -8.17 -5.21 0.90
N SER A 61 -7.16 -5.94 1.30
CA SER A 61 -7.24 -7.39 1.43
C SER A 61 -8.23 -7.74 2.55
N THR A 62 -9.13 -8.69 2.29
CA THR A 62 -10.35 -8.89 3.05
C THR A 62 -10.32 -10.22 3.79
N ILE A 63 -10.55 -10.19 5.09
CA ILE A 63 -10.59 -11.36 5.96
C ILE A 63 -11.89 -11.33 6.77
N VAL A 64 -12.53 -12.50 6.92
CA VAL A 64 -13.71 -12.70 7.79
C VAL A 64 -13.42 -13.86 8.72
N TRP A 65 -13.68 -13.68 10.02
CA TRP A 65 -13.49 -14.72 11.02
C TRP A 65 -14.61 -14.74 12.04
N ASP A 66 -14.72 -15.84 12.75
CA ASP A 66 -15.68 -16.03 13.81
C ASP A 66 -15.19 -15.31 15.07
N ARG A 67 -16.04 -14.45 15.65
CA ARG A 67 -15.68 -13.61 16.81
C ARG A 67 -15.31 -14.43 18.05
N ALA A 68 -15.99 -15.54 18.28
CA ALA A 68 -15.81 -16.33 19.48
C ALA A 68 -14.55 -17.20 19.42
N THR A 69 -14.26 -17.76 18.24
CA THR A 69 -13.12 -18.69 18.08
C THR A 69 -11.85 -18.00 17.56
N GLY A 70 -11.99 -16.85 16.89
CA GLY A 70 -10.89 -16.18 16.20
C GLY A 70 -10.43 -16.92 14.92
N GLU A 71 -11.20 -17.92 14.43
CA GLU A 71 -10.83 -18.70 13.25
C GLU A 71 -11.40 -18.09 11.97
N PRO A 72 -10.59 -17.92 10.89
CA PRO A 72 -11.07 -17.49 9.60
C PRO A 72 -12.13 -18.46 9.06
N VAL A 73 -13.22 -17.91 8.47
CA VAL A 73 -14.30 -18.74 7.90
C VAL A 73 -14.01 -19.20 6.49
N GLY A 74 -12.97 -18.67 5.88
CA GLY A 74 -12.52 -18.97 4.53
C GLY A 74 -11.16 -18.34 4.24
N PRO A 75 -10.64 -18.44 3.01
CA PRO A 75 -9.39 -17.80 2.64
C PRO A 75 -9.52 -16.27 2.74
N GLY A 76 -8.42 -15.60 3.08
CA GLY A 76 -8.30 -14.17 2.86
C GLY A 76 -8.31 -13.85 1.36
N ILE A 77 -9.03 -12.82 0.95
CA ILE A 77 -9.09 -12.40 -0.46
C ILE A 77 -8.15 -11.21 -0.67
N GLY A 78 -7.17 -11.37 -1.56
CA GLY A 78 -6.20 -10.34 -1.87
C GLY A 78 -6.82 -9.11 -2.56
N TRP A 79 -6.15 -7.98 -2.45
CA TRP A 79 -6.59 -6.74 -3.12
C TRP A 79 -6.60 -6.86 -4.66
N GLN A 80 -5.72 -7.69 -5.23
CA GLN A 80 -5.64 -7.96 -6.68
C GLN A 80 -6.77 -8.85 -7.22
N ASP A 81 -7.57 -9.45 -6.34
CA ASP A 81 -8.60 -10.41 -6.72
C ASP A 81 -9.73 -9.73 -7.51
N LEU A 82 -10.10 -10.33 -8.62
CA LEU A 82 -11.07 -9.80 -9.58
C LEU A 82 -12.42 -10.55 -9.57
N ARG A 83 -12.65 -11.50 -8.64
CA ARG A 83 -13.88 -12.32 -8.62
C ARG A 83 -15.16 -11.50 -8.51
N THR A 84 -15.10 -10.30 -7.96
CA THR A 84 -16.27 -9.43 -7.74
C THR A 84 -16.41 -8.30 -8.77
N VAL A 85 -15.64 -8.31 -9.87
CA VAL A 85 -15.76 -7.31 -10.96
C VAL A 85 -17.20 -7.21 -11.48
N GLY A 86 -17.87 -8.35 -11.69
CA GLY A 86 -19.27 -8.38 -12.12
C GLY A 86 -20.20 -7.66 -11.14
N THR A 87 -20.00 -7.82 -9.83
CA THR A 87 -20.75 -7.12 -8.79
C THR A 87 -20.49 -5.62 -8.86
N CYS A 88 -19.24 -5.17 -9.03
CA CYS A 88 -18.89 -3.76 -9.18
C CYS A 88 -19.61 -3.14 -10.39
N LEU A 89 -19.66 -3.82 -11.53
CA LEU A 89 -20.35 -3.35 -12.73
C LEU A 89 -21.89 -3.26 -12.53
N MET A 90 -22.49 -4.24 -11.85
CA MET A 90 -23.92 -4.19 -11.52
C MET A 90 -24.26 -3.02 -10.58
N LEU A 91 -23.45 -2.78 -9.55
CA LEU A 91 -23.63 -1.68 -8.62
C LEU A 91 -23.44 -0.33 -9.32
N ARG A 92 -22.48 -0.23 -10.22
CA ARG A 92 -22.28 0.97 -11.03
C ARG A 92 -23.52 1.32 -11.87
N ALA A 93 -24.17 0.32 -12.47
CA ALA A 93 -25.43 0.53 -13.21
C ALA A 93 -26.55 1.11 -12.32
N GLN A 94 -26.43 0.96 -10.99
CA GLN A 94 -27.32 1.54 -9.97
C GLN A 94 -26.81 2.88 -9.41
N GLY A 95 -25.70 3.41 -9.95
CA GLY A 95 -25.09 4.67 -9.50
C GLY A 95 -24.07 4.52 -8.37
N ILE A 96 -23.80 3.30 -7.90
CA ILE A 96 -22.83 3.02 -6.83
C ILE A 96 -21.48 2.66 -7.43
N ARG A 97 -20.45 3.44 -7.11
CA ARG A 97 -19.08 3.23 -7.62
C ARG A 97 -18.24 2.53 -6.58
N LEU A 98 -17.86 1.28 -6.84
CA LEU A 98 -16.93 0.49 -6.04
C LEU A 98 -15.87 -0.10 -6.95
N ALA A 99 -14.62 0.07 -6.58
CA ALA A 99 -13.50 -0.51 -7.31
C ALA A 99 -13.32 -2.00 -6.96
N PRO A 100 -12.95 -2.86 -7.92
CA PRO A 100 -12.75 -4.29 -7.68
C PRO A 100 -11.68 -4.61 -6.64
N ASN A 101 -10.68 -3.74 -6.48
CA ASN A 101 -9.64 -3.89 -5.47
C ASN A 101 -10.12 -3.55 -4.05
N ALA A 102 -11.22 -2.80 -3.87
CA ALA A 102 -11.78 -2.48 -2.55
C ALA A 102 -12.32 -3.73 -1.83
N SER A 103 -12.41 -3.66 -0.50
CA SER A 103 -12.91 -4.76 0.34
C SER A 103 -14.41 -5.00 0.22
N ALA A 104 -15.20 -3.97 -0.06
CA ALA A 104 -16.66 -3.96 0.04
C ALA A 104 -17.34 -5.15 -0.64
N THR A 105 -17.10 -5.34 -1.94
CA THR A 105 -17.73 -6.43 -2.71
C THR A 105 -17.14 -7.79 -2.37
N LYS A 106 -15.86 -7.86 -1.95
CA LYS A 106 -15.21 -9.10 -1.49
C LYS A 106 -15.80 -9.57 -0.16
N LEU A 107 -16.06 -8.63 0.76
CA LEU A 107 -16.75 -8.92 2.02
C LEU A 107 -18.16 -9.45 1.77
N ALA A 108 -18.94 -8.80 0.92
CA ALA A 108 -20.27 -9.30 0.53
C ALA A 108 -20.19 -10.72 -0.06
N TYR A 109 -19.21 -10.99 -0.93
CA TYR A 109 -18.97 -12.32 -1.50
C TYR A 109 -18.66 -13.38 -0.42
N LEU A 110 -17.77 -13.06 0.53
CA LEU A 110 -17.45 -13.99 1.63
C LEU A 110 -18.68 -14.29 2.49
N LEU A 111 -19.47 -13.27 2.79
CA LEU A 111 -20.70 -13.44 3.56
C LEU A 111 -21.75 -14.25 2.79
N ASP A 112 -21.90 -14.03 1.47
CA ASP A 112 -22.82 -14.82 0.65
C ASP A 112 -22.38 -16.28 0.55
N THR A 113 -21.08 -16.53 0.65
CA THR A 113 -20.51 -17.89 0.59
C THR A 113 -20.63 -18.63 1.92
N TYR A 114 -20.29 -17.97 3.04
CA TYR A 114 -20.10 -18.65 4.34
C TYR A 114 -21.19 -18.34 5.37
N ASP A 115 -22.00 -17.29 5.17
CA ASP A 115 -23.10 -16.88 6.05
C ASP A 115 -24.17 -16.11 5.28
N TYR A 116 -24.79 -16.75 4.27
CA TYR A 116 -25.80 -16.12 3.43
C TYR A 116 -26.95 -15.49 4.23
N GLY A 117 -27.35 -16.12 5.32
CA GLY A 117 -28.40 -15.64 6.24
C GLY A 117 -27.98 -14.51 7.16
N ARG A 118 -26.69 -14.20 7.26
CA ARG A 118 -26.14 -13.20 8.21
C ARG A 118 -26.54 -13.54 9.66
N THR A 119 -26.40 -14.78 10.04
CA THR A 119 -26.85 -15.31 11.36
C THR A 119 -25.70 -15.64 12.31
N ARG A 120 -24.48 -15.73 11.80
CA ARG A 120 -23.27 -16.00 12.60
C ARG A 120 -22.71 -14.71 13.18
N ASP A 121 -22.07 -14.81 14.34
CA ASP A 121 -21.31 -13.70 14.92
C ASP A 121 -19.91 -13.63 14.30
N LEU A 122 -19.87 -13.06 13.08
CA LEU A 122 -18.64 -12.88 12.33
C LEU A 122 -18.13 -11.46 12.44
N VAL A 123 -16.83 -11.31 12.26
CA VAL A 123 -16.15 -10.02 12.18
C VAL A 123 -15.33 -9.91 10.90
N PHE A 124 -15.20 -8.70 10.43
CA PHE A 124 -14.43 -8.32 9.25
C PHE A 124 -13.20 -7.53 9.64
N GLY A 125 -12.14 -7.68 8.88
CA GLY A 125 -10.99 -6.80 8.90
C GLY A 125 -10.19 -6.84 7.62
N THR A 126 -9.44 -5.77 7.42
CA THR A 126 -8.27 -5.74 6.56
C THR A 126 -7.09 -6.38 7.30
N VAL A 127 -5.93 -6.48 6.67
CA VAL A 127 -4.78 -7.19 7.25
C VAL A 127 -4.33 -6.58 8.58
N ASP A 128 -4.37 -5.24 8.72
CA ASP A 128 -4.09 -4.54 9.98
C ASP A 128 -4.99 -5.00 11.12
N THR A 129 -6.32 -4.99 10.89
CA THR A 129 -7.30 -5.44 11.88
C THR A 129 -7.06 -6.88 12.32
N TRP A 130 -6.75 -7.75 11.35
CA TRP A 130 -6.45 -9.15 11.63
C TRP A 130 -5.16 -9.31 12.45
N ILE A 131 -4.10 -8.60 12.11
CA ILE A 131 -2.84 -8.64 12.86
C ILE A 131 -3.02 -8.07 14.28
N VAL A 132 -3.76 -6.94 14.42
CA VAL A 132 -4.09 -6.40 15.75
C VAL A 132 -4.88 -7.41 16.59
N TRP A 133 -5.91 -8.03 16.00
CA TRP A 133 -6.70 -9.08 16.67
C TRP A 133 -5.80 -10.21 17.20
N ARG A 134 -4.88 -10.71 16.36
CA ARG A 134 -3.96 -11.78 16.74
C ARG A 134 -2.90 -11.32 17.75
N LEU A 135 -2.39 -10.10 17.65
CA LEU A 135 -1.43 -9.53 18.62
C LEU A 135 -2.03 -9.31 20.00
N THR A 136 -3.32 -8.97 20.06
CA THR A 136 -4.02 -8.65 21.30
C THR A 136 -4.78 -9.84 21.91
N GLY A 137 -4.70 -11.02 21.27
CA GLY A 137 -5.47 -12.20 21.72
C GLY A 137 -6.99 -12.01 21.62
N GLY A 138 -7.45 -11.23 20.62
CA GLY A 138 -8.87 -10.93 20.39
C GLY A 138 -9.42 -9.76 21.22
N ALA A 139 -8.59 -9.05 21.98
CA ALA A 139 -9.05 -7.96 22.85
C ALA A 139 -9.37 -6.66 22.07
N ALA A 140 -8.80 -6.46 20.88
CA ALA A 140 -9.04 -5.27 20.06
C ALA A 140 -9.49 -5.65 18.64
N HIS A 141 -10.59 -5.02 18.19
CA HIS A 141 -11.12 -5.11 16.83
C HIS A 141 -11.18 -3.71 16.24
N VAL A 142 -10.05 -3.27 15.71
CA VAL A 142 -9.84 -1.90 15.23
C VAL A 142 -9.14 -1.89 13.87
N THR A 143 -9.35 -0.82 13.11
CA THR A 143 -8.61 -0.46 11.90
C THR A 143 -8.26 1.02 11.96
N ASP A 144 -7.28 1.46 11.18
CA ASP A 144 -6.98 2.89 11.10
C ASP A 144 -7.73 3.58 9.94
N ALA A 145 -7.68 4.91 9.91
CA ALA A 145 -8.36 5.71 8.90
C ALA A 145 -7.84 5.44 7.47
N THR A 146 -6.57 5.09 7.30
CA THR A 146 -5.96 4.84 5.97
C THR A 146 -6.44 3.53 5.37
N ASN A 147 -6.52 2.47 6.18
CA ASN A 147 -7.05 1.18 5.77
C ASN A 147 -8.57 1.25 5.57
N ALA A 148 -9.31 1.85 6.50
CA ALA A 148 -10.76 2.03 6.37
C ALA A 148 -11.13 2.80 5.09
N GLY A 149 -10.43 3.89 4.78
CA GLY A 149 -10.72 4.78 3.64
C GLY A 149 -10.65 4.11 2.27
N VAL A 150 -9.93 3.01 2.13
CA VAL A 150 -9.80 2.27 0.85
C VAL A 150 -10.65 1.00 0.77
N THR A 151 -11.45 0.72 1.81
CA THR A 151 -12.34 -0.46 1.81
C THR A 151 -13.54 -0.33 0.87
N GLY A 152 -13.91 0.89 0.48
CA GLY A 152 -15.17 1.18 -0.22
C GLY A 152 -16.41 1.09 0.68
N LEU A 153 -16.23 1.07 2.02
CA LEU A 153 -17.29 0.99 3.03
C LEU A 153 -17.42 2.27 3.87
N VAL A 154 -16.58 3.27 3.62
CA VAL A 154 -16.51 4.52 4.38
C VAL A 154 -17.07 5.66 3.53
N HIS A 155 -17.76 6.60 4.18
CA HIS A 155 -18.13 7.86 3.53
C HIS A 155 -16.92 8.55 2.89
N SER A 156 -17.13 9.17 1.74
CA SER A 156 -16.05 9.83 0.99
C SER A 156 -15.33 10.92 1.78
N ASP A 157 -15.97 11.47 2.83
CA ASP A 157 -15.37 12.48 3.73
C ASP A 157 -14.58 11.87 4.90
N GLY A 158 -14.50 10.53 4.97
CA GLY A 158 -13.81 9.84 6.05
C GLY A 158 -14.53 9.86 7.40
N SER A 159 -15.79 10.28 7.46
CA SER A 159 -16.54 10.46 8.73
C SER A 159 -16.89 9.15 9.43
N GLY A 160 -16.82 8.01 8.74
CA GLY A 160 -17.10 6.69 9.29
C GLY A 160 -17.66 5.73 8.26
N TRP A 161 -18.14 4.58 8.72
CA TRP A 161 -18.75 3.57 7.87
C TRP A 161 -20.04 4.09 7.24
N ASP A 162 -20.20 3.83 5.93
CA ASP A 162 -21.33 4.31 5.13
C ASP A 162 -22.52 3.33 5.23
N PRO A 163 -23.62 3.68 5.94
CA PRO A 163 -24.75 2.79 6.14
C PRO A 163 -25.50 2.44 4.84
N GLU A 164 -25.47 3.31 3.83
CA GLU A 164 -26.13 3.04 2.54
C GLU A 164 -25.40 1.92 1.78
N ILE A 165 -24.07 1.96 1.77
CA ILE A 165 -23.26 0.90 1.16
C ILE A 165 -23.40 -0.41 1.94
N LEU A 166 -23.44 -0.34 3.27
CA LEU A 166 -23.63 -1.53 4.12
C LEU A 166 -24.98 -2.20 3.85
N GLU A 167 -26.07 -1.41 3.72
CA GLU A 167 -27.41 -1.91 3.42
C GLU A 167 -27.45 -2.58 2.04
N VAL A 168 -26.96 -1.92 1.01
CA VAL A 168 -26.94 -2.45 -0.37
C VAL A 168 -26.17 -3.77 -0.46
N LEU A 169 -25.05 -3.89 0.24
CA LEU A 169 -24.22 -5.08 0.27
C LEU A 169 -24.66 -6.11 1.33
N ARG A 170 -25.69 -5.80 2.13
CA ARG A 170 -26.18 -6.65 3.23
C ARG A 170 -25.08 -6.99 4.24
N ILE A 171 -24.24 -6.00 4.58
CA ILE A 171 -23.16 -6.15 5.55
C ILE A 171 -23.64 -5.67 6.91
N PRO A 172 -23.69 -6.54 7.95
CA PRO A 172 -24.03 -6.14 9.30
C PRO A 172 -22.99 -5.16 9.88
N ALA A 173 -23.43 -3.99 10.35
CA ALA A 173 -22.53 -2.99 10.94
C ALA A 173 -21.76 -3.51 12.16
N THR A 174 -22.32 -4.50 12.89
CA THR A 174 -21.71 -5.11 14.07
C THR A 174 -20.43 -5.90 13.79
N MET A 175 -20.18 -6.25 12.52
CA MET A 175 -18.97 -6.95 12.13
C MET A 175 -17.80 -6.04 11.74
N LEU A 176 -18.02 -4.74 11.69
CA LEU A 176 -17.00 -3.78 11.27
C LEU A 176 -16.12 -3.35 12.46
N PRO A 177 -14.80 -3.16 12.24
CA PRO A 177 -13.90 -2.69 13.29
C PRO A 177 -14.16 -1.23 13.65
N THR A 178 -13.73 -0.81 14.84
CA THR A 178 -13.68 0.61 15.19
C THR A 178 -12.56 1.31 14.43
N ILE A 179 -12.86 2.44 13.79
CA ILE A 179 -11.85 3.24 13.09
C ILE A 179 -11.13 4.13 14.11
N ILE A 180 -9.83 3.92 14.27
CA ILE A 180 -8.96 4.68 15.18
C ILE A 180 -7.97 5.57 14.39
N ASP A 181 -7.20 6.37 15.10
CA ASP A 181 -6.10 7.16 14.52
C ASP A 181 -4.97 6.26 14.02
N SER A 182 -4.28 6.70 12.95
CA SER A 182 -3.10 6.01 12.42
C SER A 182 -1.91 6.11 13.39
N SER A 183 -1.83 7.22 14.14
CA SER A 183 -0.95 7.39 15.29
C SER A 183 -1.85 7.54 16.53
N ALA A 184 -2.15 6.41 17.18
CA ALA A 184 -3.19 6.29 18.19
C ALA A 184 -2.61 6.29 19.61
N GLU A 185 -3.37 6.87 20.56
CA GLU A 185 -3.01 6.83 21.98
C GLU A 185 -2.76 5.39 22.46
N PRO A 186 -1.79 5.19 23.37
CA PRO A 186 -1.52 3.88 23.95
C PRO A 186 -2.79 3.25 24.54
N GLY A 187 -3.10 2.03 24.10
CA GLY A 187 -4.28 1.29 24.51
C GLY A 187 -5.47 1.38 23.55
N ALA A 188 -5.51 2.33 22.61
CA ALA A 188 -6.60 2.43 21.61
C ALA A 188 -6.66 1.20 20.69
N ALA A 189 -5.50 0.69 20.24
CA ALA A 189 -5.38 -0.56 19.50
C ALA A 189 -4.98 -1.76 20.39
N GLY A 190 -4.98 -1.58 21.70
CA GLY A 190 -4.60 -2.62 22.66
C GLY A 190 -3.08 -2.76 22.82
N TRP A 191 -2.71 -3.88 23.43
CA TRP A 191 -1.34 -4.24 23.81
C TRP A 191 -0.96 -5.54 23.10
N ALA A 192 0.25 -5.62 22.58
CA ALA A 192 0.73 -6.78 21.83
C ALA A 192 1.10 -7.96 22.76
N THR A 193 0.13 -8.45 23.51
CA THR A 193 0.30 -9.49 24.55
C THR A 193 0.82 -10.80 23.96
N ALA A 194 0.43 -11.14 22.75
CA ALA A 194 0.92 -12.33 22.06
C ALA A 194 2.43 -12.31 21.76
N LEU A 195 3.10 -11.16 21.87
CA LEU A 195 4.56 -11.07 21.73
C LEU A 195 5.31 -11.43 23.02
N THR A 196 4.65 -11.38 24.18
CA THR A 196 5.25 -11.59 25.50
C THR A 196 4.81 -12.89 26.17
N THR A 197 3.84 -13.61 25.59
CA THR A 197 3.41 -14.96 26.03
C THR A 197 4.17 -16.02 25.23
N ASP A 198 4.57 -17.11 25.91
CA ASP A 198 5.13 -18.27 25.24
C ASP A 198 4.11 -18.89 24.27
N PRO A 199 4.57 -19.55 23.17
CA PRO A 199 3.70 -20.22 22.19
C PRO A 199 2.68 -21.19 22.81
N ASP A 200 3.00 -21.73 23.99
CA ASP A 200 2.15 -22.67 24.74
C ASP A 200 1.16 -21.99 25.72
N GLY A 201 1.06 -20.63 25.66
CA GLY A 201 0.14 -19.86 26.52
C GLY A 201 0.57 -19.73 27.97
N THR A 202 1.77 -20.19 28.32
CA THR A 202 2.34 -20.05 29.66
C THR A 202 3.18 -18.77 29.71
N GLY A 203 2.61 -17.67 30.23
CA GLY A 203 3.38 -16.48 30.58
C GLY A 203 4.34 -16.71 31.72
N PRO A 204 5.27 -15.78 32.02
CA PRO A 204 6.22 -15.89 33.12
C PRO A 204 5.58 -15.98 34.51
N ASP A 205 4.27 -15.81 34.63
CA ASP A 205 3.48 -16.05 35.82
C ASP A 205 2.70 -17.37 35.64
N GLY A 206 3.27 -18.45 36.11
CA GLY A 206 2.65 -19.79 36.12
C GLY A 206 1.31 -19.84 36.88
N PRO A 207 0.57 -20.99 36.86
CA PRO A 207 -0.82 -21.15 37.32
C PRO A 207 -1.07 -21.00 38.83
N ASP A 208 -0.11 -20.50 39.63
CA ASP A 208 -0.20 -20.43 41.10
C ASP A 208 -0.63 -19.07 41.67
N GLY A 209 -1.28 -18.22 40.87
CA GLY A 209 -1.80 -16.91 41.30
C GLY A 209 -3.32 -16.86 41.55
N ALA A 210 -3.95 -17.94 42.09
CA ALA A 210 -5.36 -17.88 42.45
C ALA A 210 -5.57 -17.14 43.77
N GLY A 211 -5.99 -15.86 43.73
CA GLY A 211 -6.35 -15.09 44.91
C GLY A 211 -6.87 -13.71 44.65
N GLY A 212 -8.21 -13.52 44.66
CA GLY A 212 -8.84 -12.23 44.91
C GLY A 212 -9.72 -11.66 43.81
N ALA A 213 -10.97 -12.06 43.77
CA ALA A 213 -12.03 -11.28 43.12
C ALA A 213 -12.21 -9.93 43.85
N GLY A 214 -12.04 -8.81 43.11
CA GLY A 214 -12.25 -7.46 43.65
C GLY A 214 -12.36 -6.43 42.57
N ALA A 215 -13.59 -6.06 42.22
CA ALA A 215 -14.12 -4.78 41.70
C ALA A 215 -13.32 -3.91 40.75
N ALA A 216 -13.87 -3.76 39.55
CA ALA A 216 -14.12 -2.54 38.73
C ALA A 216 -13.07 -1.41 38.69
N GLY A 217 -12.60 -1.10 37.47
CA GLY A 217 -12.18 0.23 37.07
C GLY A 217 -10.67 0.49 37.20
N GLY A 218 -9.89 0.17 36.18
CA GLY A 218 -8.51 0.62 36.06
C GLY A 218 -7.83 -0.06 34.88
N SER A 219 -7.24 0.72 34.00
CA SER A 219 -6.41 0.37 32.85
C SER A 219 -5.31 -0.65 33.23
N GLY A 220 -5.63 -1.91 33.30
CA GLY A 220 -4.70 -2.99 33.52
C GLY A 220 -4.00 -3.35 32.23
N GLY A 221 -3.04 -2.54 31.78
CA GLY A 221 -2.08 -2.95 30.77
C GLY A 221 -1.33 -4.18 31.30
N SER A 222 -1.28 -5.28 30.52
CA SER A 222 -0.52 -6.46 30.86
C SER A 222 0.94 -6.05 31.07
N ARG A 223 1.47 -6.27 32.26
CA ARG A 223 2.82 -5.84 32.63
C ARG A 223 3.83 -6.42 31.66
N GLY A 224 4.40 -5.56 30.77
CA GLY A 224 5.51 -5.87 29.86
C GLY A 224 5.17 -5.95 28.37
N ALA A 225 3.91 -6.02 27.94
CA ALA A 225 3.58 -6.00 26.51
C ALA A 225 3.60 -4.58 25.95
N PRO A 226 4.22 -4.33 24.76
CA PRO A 226 4.23 -2.99 24.17
C PRO A 226 2.85 -2.60 23.61
N PRO A 227 2.46 -1.31 23.66
CA PRO A 227 1.25 -0.83 23.06
C PRO A 227 1.35 -0.85 21.52
N ILE A 228 0.25 -1.11 20.83
CA ILE A 228 0.12 -0.92 19.39
C ILE A 228 -0.39 0.50 19.18
N THR A 229 0.41 1.36 18.56
CA THR A 229 0.11 2.79 18.46
C THR A 229 0.28 3.36 17.06
N GLY A 230 0.90 2.63 16.13
CA GLY A 230 1.04 3.01 14.74
C GLY A 230 0.36 1.98 13.83
N ILE A 231 -0.59 2.41 13.00
CA ILE A 231 -1.24 1.53 12.00
C ILE A 231 -1.43 2.36 10.74
N ALA A 232 -1.00 1.83 9.59
CA ALA A 232 -1.30 2.45 8.30
C ALA A 232 -1.24 1.44 7.15
N GLY A 233 -1.96 1.74 6.07
CA GLY A 233 -1.75 1.08 4.79
C GLY A 233 -0.34 1.30 4.25
N ASP A 234 0.16 0.37 3.46
CA ASP A 234 1.54 0.34 2.97
C ASP A 234 1.97 1.64 2.26
N GLN A 235 1.11 2.22 1.41
CA GLN A 235 1.43 3.43 0.67
C GLN A 235 1.46 4.67 1.57
N GLN A 236 0.50 4.78 2.49
CA GLN A 236 0.46 5.85 3.48
C GLN A 236 1.63 5.74 4.49
N ALA A 237 1.93 4.54 4.93
CA ALA A 237 3.12 4.31 5.75
C ALA A 237 4.40 4.71 4.98
N SER A 238 4.52 4.37 3.70
CA SER A 238 5.66 4.79 2.88
C SER A 238 5.72 6.33 2.73
N LEU A 239 4.57 7.01 2.59
CA LEU A 239 4.52 8.47 2.53
C LEU A 239 5.11 9.11 3.80
N VAL A 240 4.69 8.62 4.99
CA VAL A 240 5.24 9.06 6.27
C VAL A 240 6.72 8.64 6.42
N GLY A 241 7.06 7.41 6.06
CA GLY A 241 8.42 6.87 6.15
C GLY A 241 9.43 7.58 5.26
N GLN A 242 8.97 8.17 4.17
CA GLN A 242 9.76 9.06 3.34
C GLN A 242 9.73 10.52 3.81
N GLY A 243 9.19 10.81 5.00
CA GLY A 243 9.09 12.16 5.54
C GLY A 243 8.23 13.10 4.69
N CYS A 244 7.36 12.57 3.83
CA CYS A 244 6.42 13.36 3.02
C CYS A 244 5.21 13.76 3.87
N THR A 245 5.47 14.42 5.00
CA THR A 245 4.46 14.76 6.01
C THR A 245 4.04 16.23 5.96
N ARG A 246 4.57 17.00 5.01
CA ARG A 246 4.16 18.39 4.74
C ARG A 246 3.46 18.50 3.39
N PRO A 247 2.48 19.41 3.25
CA PRO A 247 1.81 19.64 1.97
C PRO A 247 2.79 19.93 0.84
N GLY A 248 2.56 19.30 -0.31
CA GLY A 248 3.41 19.41 -1.49
C GLY A 248 4.63 18.49 -1.51
N LEU A 249 4.91 17.76 -0.44
CA LEU A 249 5.89 16.68 -0.48
C LEU A 249 5.26 15.43 -1.12
N ALA A 250 6.01 14.77 -1.98
CA ALA A 250 5.57 13.63 -2.73
C ALA A 250 6.59 12.51 -2.75
N LYS A 251 6.09 11.27 -2.77
CA LYS A 251 6.92 10.10 -2.99
C LYS A 251 6.34 9.22 -4.09
N VAL A 252 7.17 8.40 -4.70
CA VAL A 252 6.73 7.31 -5.56
C VAL A 252 7.46 6.03 -5.18
N THR A 253 6.70 4.97 -4.96
CA THR A 253 7.23 3.62 -4.72
C THR A 253 7.14 2.82 -6.02
N PHE A 254 8.28 2.40 -6.57
CA PHE A 254 8.34 1.53 -7.74
C PHE A 254 8.65 0.08 -7.30
N GLY A 255 7.57 -0.67 -7.04
CA GLY A 255 7.55 -2.12 -6.84
C GLY A 255 7.06 -2.83 -8.11
N THR A 256 6.15 -3.78 -7.97
CA THR A 256 5.44 -4.46 -9.07
C THR A 256 4.75 -3.45 -9.98
N GLY A 257 3.96 -2.55 -9.39
CA GLY A 257 3.47 -1.31 -10.01
C GLY A 257 4.22 -0.09 -9.48
N GLY A 258 3.69 1.11 -9.74
CA GLY A 258 4.20 2.36 -9.19
C GLY A 258 3.05 3.16 -8.56
N MET A 259 3.22 3.59 -7.30
CA MET A 259 2.25 4.39 -6.55
C MET A 259 2.91 5.71 -6.13
N LEU A 260 2.38 6.80 -6.65
CA LEU A 260 2.80 8.15 -6.29
C LEU A 260 1.75 8.76 -5.36
N ASP A 261 2.20 9.20 -4.18
CA ASP A 261 1.37 9.87 -3.20
C ASP A 261 1.87 11.27 -2.93
N VAL A 262 0.94 12.21 -2.79
CA VAL A 262 1.21 13.61 -2.42
C VAL A 262 0.49 13.94 -1.13
N CYS A 263 1.18 14.51 -0.17
CA CYS A 263 0.58 15.08 1.04
C CYS A 263 -0.08 16.43 0.70
N LEU A 264 -1.30 16.64 1.19
CA LEU A 264 -2.10 17.84 0.95
C LEU A 264 -2.42 18.57 2.25
N ASP A 265 -2.66 19.88 2.15
CA ASP A 265 -3.11 20.71 3.25
C ASP A 265 -4.62 20.55 3.54
N ALA A 266 -5.40 20.21 2.52
CA ALA A 266 -6.84 20.08 2.62
C ALA A 266 -7.35 18.87 1.85
N ARG A 267 -8.58 18.45 2.18
CA ARG A 267 -9.27 17.39 1.45
C ARG A 267 -9.44 17.77 -0.02
N PRO A 268 -9.13 16.86 -0.97
CA PRO A 268 -9.42 17.08 -2.39
C PRO A 268 -10.90 17.38 -2.65
N ALA A 269 -11.17 18.23 -3.64
CA ALA A 269 -12.54 18.62 -4.00
C ALA A 269 -13.36 17.49 -4.66
N PHE A 270 -12.70 16.41 -5.10
CA PHE A 270 -13.31 15.25 -5.73
C PHE A 270 -13.40 14.07 -4.76
N ALA A 271 -14.48 13.28 -4.89
CA ALA A 271 -14.74 12.14 -4.02
C ALA A 271 -14.17 10.82 -4.55
N TYR A 272 -13.95 10.72 -5.87
CA TYR A 272 -13.51 9.48 -6.53
C TYR A 272 -12.23 9.71 -7.30
N ARG A 273 -12.27 10.46 -8.40
CA ARG A 273 -11.12 10.78 -9.24
C ARG A 273 -11.14 12.25 -9.62
N GLY A 274 -9.95 12.87 -9.60
CA GLY A 274 -9.73 14.19 -10.14
C GLY A 274 -9.59 14.18 -11.67
N ASP A 275 -9.44 15.36 -12.25
CA ASP A 275 -9.25 15.56 -13.70
C ASP A 275 -7.95 14.91 -14.20
N GLY A 276 -6.91 14.87 -13.37
CA GLY A 276 -5.66 14.15 -13.61
C GLY A 276 -5.77 12.65 -13.39
N GLY A 277 -6.89 12.14 -12.87
CA GLY A 277 -7.14 10.72 -12.66
C GLY A 277 -6.60 10.15 -11.35
N CYS A 278 -6.13 10.98 -10.42
CA CYS A 278 -5.77 10.58 -9.06
C CYS A 278 -7.01 10.36 -8.21
N PHE A 279 -6.87 9.64 -7.12
CA PHE A 279 -7.95 9.49 -6.15
C PHE A 279 -7.54 9.97 -4.76
N PRO A 280 -8.51 10.44 -3.94
CA PRO A 280 -8.23 10.97 -2.62
C PRO A 280 -7.91 9.82 -1.67
N ILE A 281 -6.97 10.06 -0.76
CA ILE A 281 -6.63 9.15 0.32
C ILE A 281 -6.61 9.90 1.65
N ALA A 282 -6.99 9.24 2.74
CA ALA A 282 -6.54 9.63 4.06
C ALA A 282 -5.06 9.26 4.14
N ALA A 283 -4.17 10.24 4.22
CA ALA A 283 -2.73 10.00 4.33
C ALA A 283 -2.37 9.44 5.71
N TRP A 284 -2.98 10.00 6.77
CA TRP A 284 -3.03 9.47 8.15
C TRP A 284 -4.09 10.23 8.95
N ARG A 285 -4.43 9.71 10.12
CA ARG A 285 -5.23 10.43 11.12
C ARG A 285 -4.50 10.44 12.46
N ARG A 286 -4.43 11.60 13.08
CA ARG A 286 -3.84 11.79 14.41
C ARG A 286 -4.64 12.81 15.20
N GLN A 287 -4.90 12.55 16.48
CA GLN A 287 -5.70 13.40 17.37
C GLN A 287 -7.07 13.77 16.76
N GLY A 288 -7.68 12.82 16.04
CA GLY A 288 -8.95 12.99 15.36
C GLY A 288 -8.89 13.80 14.04
N HIS A 289 -7.73 14.37 13.67
CA HIS A 289 -7.55 15.13 12.43
C HIS A 289 -7.05 14.24 11.30
N VAL A 290 -7.75 14.25 10.17
CA VAL A 290 -7.32 13.56 8.95
C VAL A 290 -6.41 14.49 8.14
N THR A 291 -5.18 14.06 7.90
CA THR A 291 -4.34 14.63 6.84
C THR A 291 -4.69 13.92 5.55
N TRP A 292 -4.97 14.72 4.52
CA TRP A 292 -5.36 14.21 3.23
C TRP A 292 -4.18 14.08 2.27
N GLY A 293 -4.34 13.24 1.29
CA GLY A 293 -3.44 13.10 0.16
C GLY A 293 -4.19 12.70 -1.10
N ILE A 294 -3.45 12.59 -2.18
CA ILE A 294 -3.91 11.97 -3.42
C ILE A 294 -2.93 10.89 -3.84
N GLU A 295 -3.46 9.87 -4.48
CA GLU A 295 -2.67 8.75 -5.01
C GLU A 295 -2.87 8.63 -6.52
N ALA A 296 -1.74 8.47 -7.25
CA ALA A 296 -1.67 8.17 -8.67
C ALA A 296 -0.99 6.81 -8.87
N ILE A 297 -1.52 5.96 -9.76
CA ILE A 297 -1.07 4.57 -9.90
C ILE A 297 -0.66 4.26 -11.35
N THR A 298 0.48 3.59 -11.51
CA THR A 298 0.77 2.79 -12.71
C THR A 298 0.72 1.31 -12.36
N LEU A 299 0.00 0.53 -13.21
CA LEU A 299 -0.26 -0.89 -12.95
C LEU A 299 0.95 -1.78 -13.24
N SER A 300 1.92 -1.29 -13.99
CA SER A 300 3.12 -2.03 -14.37
C SER A 300 4.35 -1.15 -14.23
N ALA A 301 5.31 -1.60 -13.41
CA ALA A 301 6.62 -0.99 -13.24
C ALA A 301 7.69 -2.09 -13.17
N GLY A 302 7.99 -2.64 -12.01
CA GLY A 302 8.90 -3.77 -11.84
C GLY A 302 8.48 -5.00 -12.63
N THR A 303 7.17 -5.24 -12.80
CA THR A 303 6.65 -6.30 -13.69
C THR A 303 7.14 -6.18 -15.12
N ALA A 304 7.45 -4.99 -15.62
CA ALA A 304 8.03 -4.84 -16.95
C ALA A 304 9.50 -5.34 -16.99
N VAL A 305 10.22 -5.20 -15.87
CA VAL A 305 11.59 -5.74 -15.74
C VAL A 305 11.54 -7.27 -15.52
N GLU A 306 10.59 -7.76 -14.75
CA GLU A 306 10.33 -9.20 -14.60
C GLU A 306 9.99 -9.84 -15.95
N TRP A 307 9.13 -9.23 -16.73
CA TRP A 307 8.79 -9.67 -18.09
C TRP A 307 10.02 -9.76 -19.00
N LEU A 308 10.96 -8.80 -18.94
CA LEU A 308 12.24 -8.89 -19.67
C LEU A 308 13.07 -10.10 -19.24
N ARG A 309 13.02 -10.47 -17.96
CA ARG A 309 13.79 -11.58 -17.38
C ARG A 309 13.10 -12.93 -17.64
N ASP A 310 11.85 -13.07 -17.23
CA ASP A 310 11.18 -14.35 -17.09
C ASP A 310 10.54 -14.83 -18.39
N ASP A 311 9.99 -13.90 -19.18
CA ASP A 311 9.26 -14.24 -20.40
C ASP A 311 10.10 -14.05 -21.65
N LEU A 312 10.91 -12.96 -21.72
CA LEU A 312 11.73 -12.70 -22.91
C LEU A 312 13.17 -13.20 -22.83
N GLY A 313 13.68 -13.49 -21.63
CA GLY A 313 15.06 -13.91 -21.45
C GLY A 313 16.12 -12.89 -21.90
N LEU A 314 15.76 -11.58 -21.88
CA LEU A 314 16.65 -10.50 -22.29
C LEU A 314 17.64 -10.09 -21.20
N ILE A 315 17.37 -10.44 -19.96
CA ILE A 315 18.22 -10.20 -18.78
C ILE A 315 18.15 -11.42 -17.86
N ASP A 316 19.25 -11.72 -17.15
CA ASP A 316 19.31 -12.87 -16.25
C ASP A 316 18.76 -12.54 -14.84
N THR A 317 18.89 -11.29 -14.42
CA THR A 317 18.39 -10.76 -13.15
C THR A 317 17.83 -9.36 -13.35
N ALA A 318 16.95 -8.90 -12.46
CA ALA A 318 16.43 -7.52 -12.51
C ALA A 318 17.58 -6.48 -12.47
N ALA A 319 18.62 -6.71 -11.68
CA ALA A 319 19.79 -5.84 -11.58
C ALA A 319 20.60 -5.77 -12.90
N ALA A 320 20.64 -6.85 -13.68
CA ALA A 320 21.33 -6.86 -14.97
C ALA A 320 20.70 -5.90 -16.00
N SER A 321 19.47 -5.44 -15.78
CA SER A 321 18.83 -4.46 -16.66
C SER A 321 19.61 -3.15 -16.79
N GLU A 322 20.26 -2.70 -15.69
CA GLU A 322 21.09 -1.50 -15.71
C GLU A 322 22.31 -1.68 -16.63
N GLU A 323 23.06 -2.77 -16.44
CA GLU A 323 24.26 -3.06 -17.25
C GLU A 323 23.93 -3.22 -18.73
N VAL A 324 22.83 -3.96 -19.04
CA VAL A 324 22.41 -4.18 -20.43
C VAL A 324 21.97 -2.88 -21.09
N ALA A 325 21.16 -2.06 -20.40
CA ALA A 325 20.71 -0.77 -20.92
C ALA A 325 21.86 0.23 -21.07
N ALA A 326 22.89 0.18 -20.24
CA ALA A 326 24.07 1.05 -20.32
C ALA A 326 24.98 0.77 -21.55
N ARG A 327 24.73 -0.30 -22.29
CA ARG A 327 25.50 -0.63 -23.53
C ARG A 327 25.13 0.26 -24.72
N CYS A 328 24.04 1.01 -24.64
CA CYS A 328 23.63 2.01 -25.62
C CYS A 328 23.49 3.39 -24.96
N SER A 329 23.72 4.46 -25.73
CA SER A 329 23.62 5.84 -25.25
C SER A 329 22.18 6.29 -25.01
N ASP A 330 21.25 5.76 -25.78
CA ASP A 330 19.82 6.03 -25.75
C ASP A 330 19.05 4.83 -26.32
N SER A 331 17.71 4.86 -26.26
CA SER A 331 16.87 3.76 -26.77
C SER A 331 16.79 3.67 -28.29
N GLY A 332 17.52 4.51 -29.04
CA GLY A 332 17.51 4.51 -30.51
C GLY A 332 16.14 4.88 -31.11
N GLY A 333 15.32 5.63 -30.38
CA GLY A 333 13.95 5.98 -30.76
C GLY A 333 12.93 4.85 -30.51
N VAL A 334 13.32 3.82 -29.77
CA VAL A 334 12.41 2.76 -29.30
C VAL A 334 11.66 3.24 -28.06
N TYR A 335 10.36 3.06 -28.04
CA TYR A 335 9.47 3.36 -26.92
C TYR A 335 8.74 2.09 -26.47
N PHE A 336 8.72 1.83 -25.18
CA PHE A 336 7.92 0.78 -24.60
C PHE A 336 6.86 1.39 -23.68
N VAL A 337 5.58 1.15 -23.97
CA VAL A 337 4.47 1.52 -23.09
C VAL A 337 4.17 0.35 -22.17
N PRO A 338 4.43 0.46 -20.83
CA PRO A 338 4.27 -0.66 -19.89
C PRO A 338 2.81 -0.85 -19.47
N ALA A 339 1.94 -1.13 -20.44
CA ALA A 339 0.52 -1.39 -20.23
C ALA A 339 0.22 -2.89 -20.17
N LEU A 340 1.06 -3.70 -19.49
CA LEU A 340 0.90 -5.15 -19.40
C LEU A 340 -0.41 -5.55 -18.72
N LEU A 341 -0.91 -4.73 -17.79
CA LEU A 341 -2.18 -4.87 -17.08
C LEU A 341 -3.18 -3.73 -17.42
N GLY A 342 -2.99 -3.05 -18.55
CA GLY A 342 -3.67 -1.81 -18.88
C GLY A 342 -2.94 -0.58 -18.34
N LEU A 343 -3.56 0.59 -18.50
CA LEU A 343 -3.06 1.87 -18.01
C LEU A 343 -3.86 2.32 -16.78
N GLY A 344 -3.18 2.72 -15.73
CA GLY A 344 -3.74 3.45 -14.58
C GLY A 344 -3.80 4.96 -14.85
N THR A 345 -3.50 5.77 -13.83
CA THR A 345 -3.45 7.24 -13.91
C THR A 345 -2.57 7.71 -15.09
N PRO A 346 -2.95 8.74 -15.86
CA PRO A 346 -4.23 9.45 -15.83
C PRO A 346 -5.35 8.76 -16.63
N ALA A 347 -5.00 7.84 -17.53
CA ALA A 347 -5.90 7.36 -18.57
C ALA A 347 -6.97 6.38 -18.09
N TRP A 348 -6.65 5.54 -17.07
CA TRP A 348 -7.50 4.45 -16.58
C TRP A 348 -8.11 3.60 -17.69
N ASP A 349 -7.24 3.15 -18.61
CA ASP A 349 -7.61 2.34 -19.76
C ASP A 349 -7.20 0.87 -19.54
N PHE A 350 -8.14 0.05 -19.10
CA PHE A 350 -7.92 -1.38 -18.87
C PHE A 350 -7.81 -2.20 -20.16
N GLY A 351 -8.20 -1.61 -21.30
CA GLY A 351 -8.06 -2.20 -22.63
C GLY A 351 -6.72 -1.93 -23.30
N ALA A 352 -5.92 -1.00 -22.78
CA ALA A 352 -4.57 -0.77 -23.26
C ALA A 352 -3.69 -2.01 -23.06
N ARG A 353 -2.69 -2.19 -23.94
CA ARG A 353 -1.72 -3.29 -23.84
C ARG A 353 -0.30 -2.82 -24.00
N GLY A 354 0.63 -3.58 -23.41
CA GLY A 354 2.07 -3.37 -23.55
C GLY A 354 2.44 -3.24 -25.04
N THR A 355 3.12 -2.15 -25.40
CA THR A 355 3.36 -1.81 -26.82
C THR A 355 4.80 -1.35 -27.00
N LEU A 356 5.51 -1.96 -27.95
CA LEU A 356 6.86 -1.59 -28.35
C LEU A 356 6.83 -0.93 -29.72
N LEU A 357 7.34 0.29 -29.82
CA LEU A 357 7.31 1.12 -31.02
C LEU A 357 8.71 1.62 -31.39
N GLY A 358 8.91 1.99 -32.66
CA GLY A 358 10.15 2.63 -33.12
C GLY A 358 11.29 1.69 -33.43
N LEU A 359 11.06 0.35 -33.49
CA LEU A 359 12.08 -0.63 -33.83
C LEU A 359 12.62 -0.44 -35.24
N THR A 360 13.93 -0.55 -35.35
CA THR A 360 14.66 -0.56 -36.63
C THR A 360 15.57 -1.80 -36.70
N ARG A 361 16.25 -2.03 -37.79
CA ARG A 361 17.27 -3.10 -37.88
C ARG A 361 18.46 -2.89 -36.94
N GLY A 362 18.66 -1.66 -36.45
CA GLY A 362 19.71 -1.31 -35.51
C GLY A 362 19.28 -1.49 -34.04
N SER A 363 17.98 -1.73 -33.80
CA SER A 363 17.49 -1.92 -32.42
C SER A 363 17.79 -3.32 -31.95
N GLY A 364 18.64 -3.44 -30.95
CA GLY A 364 19.05 -4.70 -30.32
C GLY A 364 18.53 -4.83 -28.90
N ARG A 365 19.13 -5.78 -28.20
CA ARG A 365 18.81 -6.11 -26.78
C ARG A 365 18.95 -4.89 -25.86
N ALA A 366 20.01 -4.10 -26.04
CA ALA A 366 20.29 -2.96 -25.16
C ALA A 366 19.22 -1.86 -25.32
N GLU A 367 18.85 -1.51 -26.56
CA GLU A 367 17.83 -0.50 -26.85
C GLU A 367 16.46 -0.92 -26.33
N VAL A 368 16.09 -2.22 -26.43
CA VAL A 368 14.81 -2.73 -25.90
C VAL A 368 14.79 -2.66 -24.38
N VAL A 369 15.84 -3.15 -23.68
CA VAL A 369 15.92 -3.10 -22.23
C VAL A 369 15.88 -1.65 -21.72
N ARG A 370 16.62 -0.75 -22.40
CA ARG A 370 16.62 0.67 -22.07
C ARG A 370 15.25 1.31 -22.28
N ALA A 371 14.58 1.02 -23.41
CA ALA A 371 13.24 1.52 -23.68
C ALA A 371 12.22 1.08 -22.61
N VAL A 372 12.38 -0.10 -22.01
CA VAL A 372 11.53 -0.56 -20.92
C VAL A 372 11.77 0.28 -19.66
N LEU A 373 13.03 0.52 -19.26
CA LEU A 373 13.34 1.38 -18.11
C LEU A 373 12.89 2.82 -18.32
N GLU A 374 13.15 3.39 -19.50
CA GLU A 374 12.69 4.75 -19.88
C GLU A 374 11.15 4.82 -19.93
N GLY A 375 10.48 3.77 -20.42
CA GLY A 375 9.02 3.67 -20.45
C GLY A 375 8.39 3.74 -19.05
N VAL A 376 8.97 3.02 -18.07
CA VAL A 376 8.53 3.13 -16.66
C VAL A 376 8.84 4.51 -16.09
N ALA A 377 9.99 5.12 -16.43
CA ALA A 377 10.34 6.48 -16.02
C ALA A 377 9.35 7.52 -16.60
N HIS A 378 8.96 7.40 -17.85
CA HIS A 378 7.91 8.22 -18.48
C HIS A 378 6.56 8.06 -17.75
N ARG A 379 6.20 6.83 -17.33
CA ARG A 379 4.99 6.62 -16.50
C ARG A 379 5.10 7.35 -15.16
N GLY A 380 6.28 7.34 -14.54
CA GLY A 380 6.50 8.13 -13.32
C GLY A 380 6.24 9.62 -13.53
N ALA A 381 6.68 10.18 -14.67
CA ALA A 381 6.38 11.56 -15.03
C ALA A 381 4.89 11.79 -15.33
N ASP A 382 4.19 10.83 -15.96
CA ASP A 382 2.72 10.91 -16.14
C ASP A 382 1.99 10.97 -14.79
N LEU A 383 2.42 10.16 -13.80
CA LEU A 383 1.84 10.17 -12.46
C LEU A 383 2.06 11.52 -11.77
N LEU A 384 3.26 12.09 -11.91
CA LEU A 384 3.60 13.38 -11.31
C LEU A 384 2.79 14.53 -11.94
N GLU A 385 2.72 14.60 -13.28
CA GLU A 385 1.91 15.59 -13.99
C GLU A 385 0.42 15.51 -13.60
N ALA A 386 -0.10 14.29 -13.47
CA ALA A 386 -1.48 14.03 -13.01
C ALA A 386 -1.71 14.49 -11.56
N ALA A 387 -0.77 14.17 -10.68
CA ALA A 387 -0.86 14.53 -9.28
C ALA A 387 -0.77 16.06 -9.08
N GLU A 388 0.11 16.75 -9.79
CA GLU A 388 0.20 18.22 -9.77
C GLU A 388 -1.10 18.88 -10.26
N THR A 389 -1.72 18.30 -11.31
CA THR A 389 -3.01 18.77 -11.81
C THR A 389 -4.10 18.66 -10.77
N ASP A 390 -4.22 17.50 -10.11
CA ASP A 390 -5.29 17.22 -9.15
C ASP A 390 -5.05 17.87 -7.78
N ALA A 391 -3.78 18.01 -7.37
CA ALA A 391 -3.40 18.71 -6.14
C ALA A 391 -3.47 20.24 -6.27
N GLY A 392 -3.40 20.78 -7.49
CA GLY A 392 -3.32 22.22 -7.74
C GLY A 392 -2.02 22.87 -7.23
N LEU A 393 -0.97 22.08 -7.06
CA LEU A 393 0.35 22.52 -6.59
C LEU A 393 1.47 21.84 -7.35
N ALA A 394 2.65 22.47 -7.37
CA ALA A 394 3.85 21.90 -7.96
C ALA A 394 4.67 21.13 -6.92
N VAL A 395 5.16 19.95 -7.29
CA VAL A 395 6.09 19.14 -6.49
C VAL A 395 7.52 19.55 -6.87
N ALA A 396 8.28 20.12 -5.92
CA ALA A 396 9.63 20.61 -6.21
C ALA A 396 10.65 19.48 -6.45
N ALA A 397 10.58 18.42 -5.64
CA ALA A 397 11.38 17.20 -5.79
C ALA A 397 10.49 15.97 -5.52
N LEU A 398 10.82 14.85 -6.14
CA LEU A 398 10.11 13.59 -5.98
C LEU A 398 10.99 12.60 -5.22
N ARG A 399 10.51 12.08 -4.10
CA ARG A 399 11.18 11.02 -3.34
C ARG A 399 10.86 9.66 -3.92
N VAL A 400 11.86 8.79 -4.07
CA VAL A 400 11.69 7.47 -4.69
C VAL A 400 12.20 6.35 -3.79
N ASP A 401 11.41 5.28 -3.67
CA ASP A 401 11.79 4.01 -3.06
C ASP A 401 11.30 2.80 -3.88
N GLY A 402 11.37 1.61 -3.28
CA GLY A 402 11.04 0.35 -3.93
C GLY A 402 12.21 -0.21 -4.73
N GLY A 403 12.06 -1.45 -5.19
CA GLY A 403 13.14 -2.22 -5.82
C GLY A 403 13.81 -1.54 -7.03
N MET A 404 13.05 -0.80 -7.83
CA MET A 404 13.61 -0.11 -9.00
C MET A 404 14.48 1.10 -8.64
N SER A 405 14.35 1.66 -7.42
CA SER A 405 15.19 2.78 -6.96
C SER A 405 16.67 2.41 -6.80
N ALA A 406 16.98 1.12 -6.81
CA ALA A 406 18.36 0.62 -6.80
C ALA A 406 19.06 0.71 -8.18
N ASN A 407 18.30 0.88 -9.28
CA ASN A 407 18.81 0.99 -10.64
C ASN A 407 19.12 2.45 -10.97
N ALA A 408 20.42 2.80 -11.07
CA ALA A 408 20.83 4.19 -11.27
C ALA A 408 20.42 4.75 -12.64
N LEU A 409 20.40 3.91 -13.69
CA LEU A 409 19.95 4.34 -15.02
C LEU A 409 18.43 4.65 -15.00
N PHE A 410 17.64 3.84 -14.31
CA PHE A 410 16.21 4.10 -14.14
C PHE A 410 15.96 5.42 -13.40
N VAL A 411 16.64 5.66 -12.27
CA VAL A 411 16.48 6.89 -11.48
C VAL A 411 16.91 8.11 -12.27
N GLN A 412 18.00 8.01 -13.05
CA GLN A 412 18.39 9.09 -13.96
C GLN A 412 17.35 9.34 -15.06
N SER A 413 16.80 8.28 -15.65
CA SER A 413 15.72 8.38 -16.63
C SER A 413 14.47 9.01 -16.04
N LEU A 414 14.15 8.71 -14.77
CA LEU A 414 13.03 9.31 -14.04
C LEU A 414 13.26 10.82 -13.84
N ALA A 415 14.47 11.23 -13.41
CA ALA A 415 14.82 12.64 -13.26
C ALA A 415 14.68 13.39 -14.59
N ASN A 416 15.16 12.79 -15.67
CA ASN A 416 15.09 13.35 -17.04
C ASN A 416 13.63 13.45 -17.54
N ALA A 417 12.79 12.43 -17.27
CA ALA A 417 11.37 12.44 -17.67
C ALA A 417 10.55 13.46 -16.87
N CYS A 418 10.79 13.55 -15.57
CA CYS A 418 10.13 14.50 -14.66
C CYS A 418 10.67 15.93 -14.76
N ARG A 419 11.87 16.12 -15.35
CA ARG A 419 12.61 17.39 -15.46
C ARG A 419 12.82 18.07 -14.10
N ARG A 420 13.09 17.27 -13.06
CA ARG A 420 13.32 17.74 -11.70
C ARG A 420 14.16 16.75 -10.89
N PRO A 421 14.73 17.21 -9.77
CA PRO A 421 15.50 16.34 -8.89
C PRO A 421 14.69 15.15 -8.41
N ILE A 422 15.34 13.98 -8.33
CA ILE A 422 14.81 12.78 -7.69
C ILE A 422 15.64 12.53 -6.42
N GLU A 423 14.95 12.54 -5.28
CA GLU A 423 15.53 12.24 -3.98
C GLU A 423 15.38 10.74 -3.70
N VAL A 424 16.50 10.01 -3.68
CA VAL A 424 16.48 8.55 -3.46
C VAL A 424 16.40 8.26 -1.96
N SER A 425 15.43 7.47 -1.55
CA SER A 425 15.23 7.07 -0.15
C SER A 425 16.48 6.44 0.45
N PRO A 426 16.80 6.71 1.74
CA PRO A 426 17.89 6.08 2.46
C PRO A 426 17.67 4.58 2.69
N VAL A 427 16.43 4.13 2.62
CA VAL A 427 16.01 2.74 2.80
C VAL A 427 15.14 2.28 1.63
N LEU A 428 15.17 0.99 1.32
CA LEU A 428 14.30 0.41 0.29
C LEU A 428 12.86 0.22 0.79
N GLU A 429 12.70 -0.01 2.09
CA GLU A 429 11.43 -0.32 2.74
C GLU A 429 10.95 0.85 3.62
N ALA A 430 10.61 1.98 2.98
CA ALA A 430 10.13 3.17 3.69
C ALA A 430 8.81 2.92 4.44
N THR A 431 8.00 1.95 3.99
CA THR A 431 6.77 1.50 4.65
C THR A 431 6.99 1.13 6.12
N THR A 432 8.06 0.37 6.41
CA THR A 432 8.41 -0.02 7.78
C THR A 432 8.79 1.19 8.65
N LEU A 433 9.53 2.15 8.07
CA LEU A 433 9.86 3.40 8.76
C LEU A 433 8.60 4.19 9.13
N GLY A 434 7.66 4.31 8.20
CA GLY A 434 6.43 5.07 8.43
C GLY A 434 5.58 4.50 9.56
N ALA A 435 5.41 3.17 9.60
CA ALA A 435 4.73 2.54 10.72
C ALA A 435 5.43 2.82 12.05
N ALA A 436 6.77 2.81 12.07
CA ALA A 436 7.55 3.12 13.26
C ALA A 436 7.46 4.60 13.65
N TYR A 437 7.46 5.53 12.69
CA TYR A 437 7.24 6.96 12.96
C TYR A 437 5.86 7.22 13.55
N LEU A 438 4.80 6.65 12.96
CA LEU A 438 3.43 6.77 13.49
C LEU A 438 3.33 6.22 14.93
N ALA A 439 3.94 5.07 15.18
CA ALA A 439 3.97 4.49 16.51
C ALA A 439 4.78 5.36 17.51
N GLY A 440 5.93 5.86 17.08
CA GLY A 440 6.82 6.66 17.90
C GLY A 440 6.27 8.06 18.24
N MET A 441 5.53 8.68 17.33
CA MET A 441 4.83 9.95 17.61
C MET A 441 3.78 9.78 18.70
N ALA A 442 3.07 8.67 18.74
CA ALA A 442 2.07 8.41 19.77
C ALA A 442 2.66 8.22 21.19
N VAL A 443 3.91 7.77 21.29
CA VAL A 443 4.61 7.58 22.57
C VAL A 443 5.68 8.65 22.86
N GLY A 444 5.71 9.71 22.04
CA GLY A 444 6.60 10.87 22.25
C GLY A 444 8.06 10.64 21.87
N THR A 445 8.37 9.63 21.05
CA THR A 445 9.73 9.45 20.50
C THR A 445 10.05 10.55 19.48
N TRP A 446 9.08 10.95 18.68
CA TRP A 446 9.09 12.16 17.84
C TRP A 446 7.88 13.01 18.23
N ALA A 447 8.07 14.34 18.27
CA ALA A 447 7.02 15.25 18.72
C ALA A 447 5.84 15.32 17.74
N ASP A 448 6.16 15.41 16.46
CA ASP A 448 5.17 15.63 15.41
C ASP A 448 5.67 15.21 14.01
N GLU A 449 4.84 15.46 13.02
CA GLU A 449 5.09 15.19 11.62
C GLU A 449 6.21 16.06 11.04
N ASP A 450 6.43 17.25 11.60
CA ASP A 450 7.52 18.15 11.18
C ASP A 450 8.89 17.60 11.58
N GLU A 451 9.00 17.05 12.78
CA GLU A 451 10.24 16.39 13.23
C GLU A 451 10.56 15.17 12.33
N VAL A 452 9.54 14.39 11.92
CA VAL A 452 9.71 13.30 10.99
C VAL A 452 10.20 13.78 9.62
N ALA A 453 9.61 14.87 9.09
CA ALA A 453 10.03 15.45 7.82
C ALA A 453 11.50 15.95 7.87
N ASP A 454 11.91 16.58 8.97
CA ASP A 454 13.25 17.12 9.15
C ASP A 454 14.31 16.04 9.41
N ALA A 455 13.92 14.92 10.00
CA ALA A 455 14.79 13.77 10.22
C ALA A 455 15.16 13.04 8.91
N TRP A 456 14.28 13.09 7.90
CA TRP A 456 14.50 12.40 6.66
C TRP A 456 15.63 13.03 5.83
N LYS A 457 16.55 12.21 5.33
CA LYS A 457 17.66 12.64 4.46
C LYS A 457 17.77 11.66 3.28
N PRO A 458 17.91 12.17 2.03
CA PRO A 458 18.08 11.30 0.87
C PRO A 458 19.44 10.61 0.90
N ARG A 459 19.48 9.36 0.41
CA ARG A 459 20.74 8.65 0.12
C ARG A 459 21.51 9.32 -1.02
N ALA A 460 20.79 9.83 -2.02
CA ALA A 460 21.31 10.53 -3.17
C ALA A 460 20.25 11.48 -3.72
N ILE A 461 20.68 12.55 -4.37
CA ILE A 461 19.85 13.44 -5.17
C ILE A 461 20.34 13.31 -6.60
N VAL A 462 19.45 12.95 -7.53
CA VAL A 462 19.75 12.77 -8.95
C VAL A 462 19.12 13.91 -9.74
N GLU A 463 19.96 14.81 -10.24
CA GLU A 463 19.52 15.92 -11.07
C GLU A 463 19.25 15.48 -12.51
N PRO A 464 18.29 16.09 -13.21
CA PRO A 464 18.10 15.83 -14.62
C PRO A 464 19.34 16.28 -15.43
N THR A 465 19.83 15.40 -16.30
CA THR A 465 21.00 15.67 -17.17
C THR A 465 20.63 15.79 -18.65
N ALA A 466 19.42 15.40 -19.01
CA ALA A 466 18.86 15.46 -20.37
C ALA A 466 17.33 15.59 -20.28
N GLU A 467 16.71 15.87 -21.42
CA GLU A 467 15.25 15.83 -21.54
C GLU A 467 14.84 14.59 -22.36
N LEU A 468 13.91 13.81 -21.85
CA LEU A 468 13.25 12.77 -22.64
C LEU A 468 12.09 13.38 -23.43
N ASP A 469 11.87 12.88 -24.64
CA ASP A 469 10.82 13.38 -25.56
C ASP A 469 9.43 12.94 -25.05
N ARG A 470 8.80 13.83 -24.27
CA ARG A 470 7.46 13.60 -23.70
C ARG A 470 6.36 13.64 -24.75
N ASP A 471 6.52 14.37 -25.86
CA ASP A 471 5.49 14.44 -26.91
C ASP A 471 5.45 13.13 -27.70
N ARG A 472 6.61 12.58 -28.01
CA ARG A 472 6.70 11.26 -28.65
C ARG A 472 6.24 10.15 -27.74
N TRP A 473 6.52 10.28 -26.43
CA TRP A 473 5.97 9.37 -25.42
C TRP A 473 4.43 9.38 -25.41
N ARG A 474 3.80 10.56 -25.35
CA ARG A 474 2.32 10.67 -25.38
C ARG A 474 1.76 10.05 -26.66
N ALA A 475 2.40 10.28 -27.82
CA ALA A 475 2.01 9.64 -29.06
C ALA A 475 2.17 8.11 -29.05
N ALA A 476 3.12 7.56 -28.28
CA ALA A 476 3.27 6.12 -28.09
C ALA A 476 2.16 5.57 -27.19
N VAL A 477 1.83 6.26 -26.09
CA VAL A 477 0.72 5.90 -25.20
C VAL A 477 -0.61 5.86 -25.95
N ASP A 478 -0.88 6.87 -26.83
CA ASP A 478 -2.11 6.91 -27.62
C ASP A 478 -2.27 5.69 -28.54
N ARG A 479 -1.15 5.13 -29.03
CA ARG A 479 -1.15 3.91 -29.86
C ARG A 479 -1.36 2.62 -29.07
N ALA A 480 -1.06 2.64 -27.76
CA ALA A 480 -1.25 1.50 -26.86
C ALA A 480 -2.69 1.44 -26.30
N ARG A 481 -3.40 2.57 -26.32
CA ARG A 481 -4.76 2.71 -25.78
C ARG A 481 -5.79 1.98 -26.65
N ALA A 482 -6.90 1.62 -26.00
CA ALA A 482 -8.07 1.02 -26.63
C ALA A 482 -7.77 -0.22 -27.50
N TRP A 483 -6.69 -0.95 -27.19
CA TRP A 483 -6.36 -2.19 -27.91
C TRP A 483 -7.45 -3.24 -27.77
N ILE A 484 -8.11 -3.29 -26.60
CA ILE A 484 -9.33 -4.09 -26.36
C ILE A 484 -10.44 -3.09 -26.00
N PRO A 485 -11.25 -2.64 -27.00
CA PRO A 485 -12.22 -1.57 -26.82
C PRO A 485 -13.22 -1.82 -25.69
N GLU A 486 -13.66 -3.07 -25.52
CA GLU A 486 -14.64 -3.46 -24.50
C GLU A 486 -14.10 -3.22 -23.08
N LEU A 487 -12.81 -3.49 -22.84
CA LEU A 487 -12.18 -3.24 -21.56
C LEU A 487 -11.88 -1.75 -21.34
N SER A 488 -11.64 -0.99 -22.41
CA SER A 488 -11.38 0.46 -22.35
C SER A 488 -12.63 1.26 -21.97
N THR A 489 -13.83 0.68 -22.12
CA THR A 489 -15.08 1.32 -21.66
C THR A 489 -15.35 1.08 -20.17
N LEU A 490 -14.58 0.18 -19.53
CA LEU A 490 -14.74 -0.10 -18.12
C LEU A 490 -14.24 1.11 -17.31
N SER A 491 -15.01 1.48 -16.30
CA SER A 491 -14.67 2.53 -15.36
C SER A 491 -15.24 2.12 -14.00
N PHE A 492 -14.44 2.09 -12.99
CA PHE A 492 -14.81 1.70 -11.62
C PHE A 492 -14.73 2.89 -10.68
#